data_bd9dbb40989d0617868710adc4f79eb5
#
_entry.id   bd9dbb40989d0617868710adc4f79eb5
#
_cell.length_a   1.000
_cell.length_b   1.000
_cell.length_c   1.000
_cell.angle_alpha   90.00
_cell.angle_beta   90.00
_cell.angle_gamma   90.00
#
_symmetry.space_group_name_H-M   'P 1'
#
loop_
_entity.id
_entity.type
_entity.pdbx_description
1 polymer ?
#
loop_
_entity_poly.entity_id
_entity_poly.type
_entity_poly.pdbx_seq_one_letter_code
_entity_poly.pdbx_strand_id
1 'polypeptide(L)'
;MPAAGRISDRLSCGDFIKTGSADVYADGLPLARENDITTSHSIGRDFWRSVKLVEGSSNVFINNRPATRVGDAAEQHCSSSCHVGKVQKGSPTVFIN
;
A
#
# COMPACT_ATOMS: atom_id res chain seq x y z
N MET A 1 -15.33 2.64 -8.11
CA MET A 1 -14.16 1.75 -7.95
C MET A 1 -12.94 2.56 -7.57
N PRO A 2 -12.26 2.20 -6.47
CA PRO A 2 -11.04 2.92 -6.09
C PRO A 2 -9.87 2.62 -7.02
N ALA A 3 -8.91 3.54 -7.05
CA ALA A 3 -7.71 3.40 -7.85
C ALA A 3 -6.82 2.29 -7.32
N ALA A 4 -6.15 1.55 -8.21
CA ALA A 4 -5.19 0.52 -7.84
C ALA A 4 -3.97 1.13 -7.16
N GLY A 5 -3.51 0.52 -6.06
CA GLY A 5 -2.25 0.90 -5.42
C GLY A 5 -1.06 0.33 -6.17
N ARG A 6 0.06 1.08 -6.20
CA ARG A 6 1.28 0.70 -6.92
C ARG A 6 2.51 0.99 -6.07
N ILE A 7 3.63 0.37 -6.41
CA ILE A 7 4.91 0.78 -5.82
C ILE A 7 5.08 2.30 -5.96
N SER A 8 5.58 2.92 -4.92
CA SER A 8 5.81 4.37 -4.78
C SER A 8 4.54 5.18 -4.51
N ASP A 9 3.37 4.58 -4.47
CA ASP A 9 2.16 5.29 -4.07
C ASP A 9 2.19 5.53 -2.57
N ARG A 10 1.70 6.70 -2.17
CA ARG A 10 1.82 7.20 -0.80
C ARG A 10 0.70 6.69 0.09
N LEU A 11 1.04 6.40 1.36
CA LEU A 11 0.08 6.17 2.42
C LEU A 11 -0.14 7.47 3.21
N SER A 12 -1.27 7.53 3.90
CA SER A 12 -1.65 8.73 4.66
C SER A 12 -0.69 9.06 5.79
N CYS A 13 0.05 8.08 6.30
CA CYS A 13 1.04 8.28 7.36
C CYS A 13 2.39 8.79 6.86
N GLY A 14 2.59 8.91 5.53
CA GLY A 14 3.84 9.39 4.94
C GLY A 14 4.73 8.31 4.36
N ASP A 15 4.43 7.04 4.57
CA ASP A 15 5.13 5.93 3.94
C ASP A 15 4.71 5.78 2.48
N PHE A 16 5.50 4.98 1.75
CA PHE A 16 5.21 4.60 0.37
C PHE A 16 5.14 3.09 0.27
N ILE A 17 4.40 2.59 -0.71
CA ILE A 17 4.38 1.18 -1.04
C ILE A 17 5.75 0.81 -1.61
N LYS A 18 6.39 -0.21 -1.04
CA LYS A 18 7.76 -0.58 -1.41
C LYS A 18 7.84 -1.77 -2.34
N THR A 19 6.94 -2.75 -2.20
CA THR A 19 6.96 -3.95 -3.03
C THR A 19 5.64 -4.13 -3.75
N GLY A 20 5.67 -4.87 -4.84
CA GLY A 20 4.50 -5.14 -5.66
C GLY A 20 4.72 -6.33 -6.59
N SER A 21 3.79 -6.53 -7.50
CA SER A 21 3.82 -7.64 -8.45
C SER A 21 5.04 -7.55 -9.37
N ALA A 22 5.65 -8.72 -9.64
CA ALA A 22 6.74 -8.80 -10.59
C ALA A 22 6.27 -8.75 -12.06
N ASP A 23 4.97 -8.98 -12.31
CA ASP A 23 4.47 -9.15 -13.67
C ASP A 23 3.15 -8.43 -13.98
N VAL A 24 2.56 -7.72 -13.02
CA VAL A 24 1.33 -6.95 -13.25
C VAL A 24 1.57 -5.48 -12.89
N TYR A 25 1.36 -4.61 -13.85
CA TYR A 25 1.72 -3.19 -13.76
C TYR A 25 0.54 -2.29 -14.12
N ALA A 26 0.53 -1.09 -13.56
CA ALA A 26 -0.33 0.00 -13.98
C ALA A 26 0.52 1.25 -14.13
N ASP A 27 0.41 1.92 -15.27
CA ASP A 27 1.19 3.15 -15.57
C ASP A 27 2.71 2.94 -15.40
N GLY A 28 3.19 1.74 -15.74
CA GLY A 28 4.60 1.38 -15.65
C GLY A 28 5.10 1.05 -14.24
N LEU A 29 4.21 0.99 -13.24
CA LEU A 29 4.57 0.67 -11.86
C LEU A 29 3.92 -0.64 -11.41
N PRO A 30 4.66 -1.51 -10.69
CA PRO A 30 4.09 -2.76 -10.18
C PRO A 30 2.88 -2.52 -9.27
N LEU A 31 1.82 -3.29 -9.49
CA LEU A 31 0.63 -3.21 -8.65
C LEU A 31 0.86 -3.84 -7.28
N ALA A 32 0.32 -3.21 -6.25
CA ALA A 32 0.42 -3.65 -4.87
C ALA A 32 -0.66 -4.67 -4.51
N ARG A 33 -0.34 -5.53 -3.56
CA ARG A 33 -1.23 -6.61 -3.08
C ARG A 33 -1.13 -6.72 -1.57
N GLU A 34 -2.07 -7.41 -0.95
CA GLU A 34 -1.93 -7.76 0.47
C GLU A 34 -0.59 -8.46 0.70
N ASN A 35 0.01 -8.19 1.84
CA ASN A 35 1.33 -8.64 2.28
C ASN A 35 2.51 -7.99 1.56
N ASP A 36 2.29 -7.08 0.62
CA ASP A 36 3.35 -6.19 0.17
C ASP A 36 3.70 -5.20 1.28
N ILE A 37 4.95 -4.78 1.35
CA ILE A 37 5.42 -3.97 2.47
C ILE A 37 5.54 -2.49 2.10
N THR A 38 5.50 -1.66 3.13
CA THR A 38 5.72 -0.22 3.02
C THR A 38 7.18 0.13 3.29
N THR A 39 7.56 1.35 2.95
CA THR A 39 8.82 1.94 3.43
C THR A 39 8.67 2.26 4.92
N SER A 40 9.80 2.46 5.60
CA SER A 40 9.80 3.01 6.95
C SER A 40 9.74 4.53 6.90
N HIS A 41 9.35 5.15 8.00
CA HIS A 41 9.42 6.61 8.11
C HIS A 41 9.81 7.01 9.53
N SER A 42 10.27 8.26 9.69
CA SER A 42 10.61 8.82 10.98
C SER A 42 10.16 10.27 11.08
N ILE A 43 9.79 10.68 12.30
CA ILE A 43 9.44 12.05 12.61
C ILE A 43 10.18 12.41 13.90
N GLY A 44 11.16 13.31 13.81
CA GLY A 44 12.00 13.63 14.94
C GLY A 44 12.77 12.41 15.43
N ARG A 45 12.56 12.02 16.68
CA ARG A 45 13.20 10.84 17.28
C ARG A 45 12.38 9.56 17.11
N ASP A 46 11.15 9.68 16.63
CA ASP A 46 10.27 8.54 16.46
C ASP A 46 10.52 7.89 15.10
N PHE A 47 10.55 6.56 15.10
CA PHE A 47 10.76 5.77 13.92
C PHE A 47 9.67 4.72 13.79
N TRP A 48 8.97 4.73 12.66
CA TRP A 48 7.96 3.73 12.31
C TRP A 48 8.51 2.85 11.20
N ARG A 49 8.72 1.59 11.53
CA ARG A 49 9.28 0.62 10.58
C ARG A 49 8.27 0.25 9.51
N SER A 50 8.76 -0.40 8.45
CA SER A 50 7.91 -0.91 7.39
C SER A 50 6.95 -1.97 7.93
N VAL A 51 5.74 -2.00 7.37
CA VAL A 51 4.69 -2.94 7.72
C VAL A 51 4.05 -3.48 6.45
N LYS A 52 3.17 -4.46 6.60
CA LYS A 52 2.47 -5.08 5.48
C LYS A 52 1.17 -4.36 5.18
N LEU A 53 0.80 -4.35 3.90
CA LEU A 53 -0.56 -4.00 3.48
C LEU A 53 -1.47 -5.16 3.89
N VAL A 54 -2.58 -4.86 4.56
CA VAL A 54 -3.46 -5.89 5.14
C VAL A 54 -4.86 -5.91 4.56
N GLU A 55 -5.18 -4.99 3.65
CA GLU A 55 -6.46 -4.95 2.98
C GLU A 55 -6.31 -4.97 1.47
N GLY A 56 -7.30 -5.53 0.81
CA GLY A 56 -7.35 -5.56 -0.63
C GLY A 56 -8.75 -5.96 -1.11
N SER A 57 -8.89 -6.08 -2.42
CA SER A 57 -10.13 -6.46 -3.07
C SER A 57 -10.60 -7.83 -2.63
N SER A 58 -11.92 -7.99 -2.47
CA SER A 58 -12.52 -9.30 -2.20
C SER A 58 -12.66 -10.16 -3.45
N ASN A 59 -12.49 -9.57 -4.64
CA ASN A 59 -12.74 -10.31 -5.89
C ASN A 59 -11.71 -10.07 -7.00
N VAL A 60 -10.70 -9.24 -6.78
CA VAL A 60 -9.60 -9.04 -7.74
C VAL A 60 -8.29 -9.44 -7.06
N PHE A 61 -7.59 -10.37 -7.69
CA PHE A 61 -6.36 -10.92 -7.15
C PHE A 61 -5.22 -10.75 -8.13
N ILE A 62 -4.03 -10.46 -7.61
CA ILE A 62 -2.81 -10.33 -8.37
C ILE A 62 -1.81 -11.31 -7.77
N ASN A 63 -1.36 -12.29 -8.56
CA ASN A 63 -0.47 -13.35 -8.10
C ASN A 63 -1.07 -14.08 -6.87
N ASN A 64 -2.39 -14.36 -6.91
CA ASN A 64 -3.15 -15.04 -5.85
C ASN A 64 -3.25 -14.26 -4.54
N ARG A 65 -3.02 -12.96 -4.55
CA ARG A 65 -3.15 -12.09 -3.38
C ARG A 65 -4.14 -10.97 -3.68
N PRO A 66 -5.00 -10.59 -2.74
CA PRO A 66 -5.95 -9.50 -2.97
C PRO A 66 -5.25 -8.21 -3.43
N ALA A 67 -5.74 -7.61 -4.50
CA ALA A 67 -5.19 -6.37 -5.03
C ALA A 67 -5.49 -5.21 -4.07
N THR A 68 -4.47 -4.42 -3.72
CA THR A 68 -4.62 -3.27 -2.84
C THR A 68 -5.08 -2.04 -3.61
N ARG A 69 -5.95 -1.22 -2.98
CA ARG A 69 -6.57 -0.04 -3.59
C ARG A 69 -6.43 1.16 -2.68
N VAL A 70 -6.64 2.34 -3.23
CA VAL A 70 -6.75 3.56 -2.44
C VAL A 70 -7.82 3.37 -1.36
N GLY A 71 -7.48 3.71 -0.12
CA GLY A 71 -8.35 3.53 1.05
C GLY A 71 -8.06 2.26 1.84
N ASP A 72 -7.33 1.30 1.28
CA ASP A 72 -6.98 0.07 1.99
C ASP A 72 -5.88 0.34 3.02
N ALA A 73 -5.95 -0.36 4.15
CA ALA A 73 -5.07 -0.15 5.29
C ALA A 73 -3.81 -1.01 5.25
N ALA A 74 -2.73 -0.48 5.82
CA ALA A 74 -1.56 -1.24 6.23
C ALA A 74 -1.71 -1.63 7.69
N GLU A 75 -0.83 -2.53 8.17
CA GLU A 75 -0.78 -2.87 9.59
C GLU A 75 -0.54 -1.64 10.45
N GLN A 76 -1.09 -1.67 11.66
CA GLN A 76 -0.76 -0.68 12.67
C GLN A 76 0.74 -0.77 13.01
N HIS A 77 1.40 0.38 13.08
CA HIS A 77 2.76 0.43 13.57
C HIS A 77 2.92 1.55 14.60
N CYS A 78 3.84 1.33 15.51
CA CYS A 78 3.98 2.13 16.71
C CYS A 78 5.41 2.62 16.94
N SER A 79 5.51 3.82 17.48
CA SER A 79 6.74 4.36 18.07
C SER A 79 6.32 5.01 19.39
N SER A 80 6.38 6.34 19.53
CA SER A 80 5.80 7.03 20.70
C SER A 80 4.28 6.97 20.67
N SER A 81 3.68 6.83 19.50
CA SER A 81 2.25 6.62 19.32
C SER A 81 2.04 5.58 18.22
N CYS A 82 0.81 5.09 18.11
CA CYS A 82 0.45 4.09 17.10
C CYS A 82 -0.45 4.72 16.05
N HIS A 83 -0.29 4.29 14.80
CA HIS A 83 -1.19 4.72 13.74
C HIS A 83 -1.34 3.65 12.68
N VAL A 84 -2.40 3.79 11.88
CA VAL A 84 -2.68 2.94 10.72
C VAL A 84 -2.65 3.82 9.48
N GLY A 85 -1.74 3.52 8.55
CA GLY A 85 -1.69 4.20 7.27
C GLY A 85 -2.66 3.57 6.30
N LYS A 86 -3.27 4.40 5.46
CA LYS A 86 -4.12 3.93 4.36
C LYS A 86 -3.55 4.43 3.05
N VAL A 87 -3.66 3.60 2.01
CA VAL A 87 -3.20 3.98 0.67
C VAL A 87 -3.95 5.24 0.25
N GLN A 88 -3.21 6.31 -0.05
CA GLN A 88 -3.77 7.62 -0.34
C GLN A 88 -3.74 7.94 -1.82
N LYS A 89 -2.78 7.41 -2.56
CA LYS A 89 -2.60 7.66 -3.98
C LYS A 89 -2.55 6.34 -4.73
N GLY A 90 -3.03 6.34 -5.96
CA GLY A 90 -3.05 5.16 -6.81
C GLY A 90 -3.04 5.52 -8.29
N SER A 91 -3.24 4.52 -9.13
CA SER A 91 -3.24 4.66 -10.57
C SER A 91 -4.32 5.65 -11.02
N PRO A 92 -3.99 6.60 -11.92
CA PRO A 92 -5.01 7.44 -12.56
C PRO A 92 -5.80 6.72 -13.64
N THR A 93 -5.42 5.50 -14.03
CA THR A 93 -6.02 4.80 -15.17
C THR A 93 -6.58 3.42 -14.86
N VAL A 94 -6.14 2.79 -13.76
CA VAL A 94 -6.58 1.43 -13.38
C VAL A 94 -7.31 1.48 -12.05
N PHE A 95 -8.51 0.92 -12.04
CA PHE A 95 -9.40 0.90 -10.87
C PHE A 95 -9.80 -0.53 -10.54
N ILE A 96 -9.94 -0.81 -9.26
CA ILE A 96 -10.17 -2.17 -8.76
C ILE A 96 -11.35 -2.14 -7.78
N ASN A 97 -12.25 -3.08 -7.97
CA ASN A 97 -13.36 -3.28 -7.02
C ASN A 97 -12.85 -3.57 -5.61
#